data_da9170b5edeebe56e4d58e248f6ede03
#
_entry.id   da9170b5edeebe56e4d58e248f6ede03
#
_cell.length_a   1.000
_cell.length_b   1.000
_cell.length_c   1.000
_cell.angle_alpha   90.00
_cell.angle_beta   90.00
_cell.angle_gamma   90.00
#
_symmetry.space_group_name_H-M   'P 1'
#
loop_
_entity.id
_entity.type
_entity.pdbx_description
1 polymer ?
#
loop_
_entity_poly.entity_id
_entity_poly.type
_entity_poly.pdbx_seq_one_letter_code
_entity_poly.pdbx_strand_id
1 'polypeptide(L)'
;MAMEFTDVRGYSFRTMVKYWLFVLLALLIVSFIVFQARFLIMGPQITITDAPNGPQNERQIHMKGNAHNIARLWLNDRPIYTDAKGDFDEALVLENGYTIATLRAEDRYGRSTALSRELVYVPASLITN
;
A
#
# COMPACT_ATOMS: atom_id res chain seq x y z
N MET A 1 -8.53 65.71 -30.13
CA MET A 1 -8.95 64.81 -29.10
C MET A 1 -8.19 63.51 -29.24
N ALA A 2 -7.10 63.42 -28.55
CA ALA A 2 -6.38 62.17 -28.50
C ALA A 2 -7.25 61.19 -27.71
N MET A 3 -7.89 60.30 -28.39
CA MET A 3 -8.33 59.10 -27.71
C MET A 3 -7.06 58.41 -27.24
N GLU A 4 -6.73 58.64 -26.03
CA GLU A 4 -5.86 57.71 -25.36
C GLU A 4 -6.54 56.36 -25.40
N PHE A 5 -6.22 55.59 -26.40
CA PHE A 5 -6.23 54.17 -26.20
C PHE A 5 -5.16 53.93 -25.18
N THR A 6 -5.45 54.36 -23.96
CA THR A 6 -4.73 53.87 -22.84
C THR A 6 -4.98 52.39 -22.85
N ASP A 7 -4.17 51.82 -23.71
CA ASP A 7 -3.49 50.75 -23.15
C ASP A 7 -4.49 49.72 -22.62
N VAL A 8 -5.22 49.15 -23.56
CA VAL A 8 -5.57 47.74 -23.35
C VAL A 8 -4.24 47.05 -23.29
N ARG A 9 -3.69 47.27 -22.19
CA ARG A 9 -2.41 46.93 -21.74
C ARG A 9 -2.08 45.56 -22.18
N GLY A 10 -1.51 45.48 -23.34
CA GLY A 10 -0.68 44.36 -23.58
C GLY A 10 0.30 44.30 -22.42
N TYR A 11 0.05 43.40 -21.51
CA TYR A 11 1.09 43.01 -20.62
C TYR A 11 2.36 42.85 -21.44
N SER A 12 3.40 43.57 -21.08
CA SER A 12 4.66 43.44 -21.81
C SER A 12 5.00 41.95 -21.88
N PHE A 13 5.53 41.51 -22.98
CA PHE A 13 5.90 40.11 -23.17
C PHE A 13 6.67 39.56 -21.97
N ARG A 14 7.51 40.38 -21.37
CA ARG A 14 8.26 40.03 -20.15
C ARG A 14 7.35 39.73 -18.97
N THR A 15 6.29 40.50 -18.79
CA THR A 15 5.31 40.28 -17.71
C THR A 15 4.51 39.02 -17.96
N MET A 16 4.09 38.75 -19.20
CA MET A 16 3.41 37.52 -19.54
C MET A 16 4.29 36.29 -19.30
N VAL A 17 5.56 36.36 -19.69
CA VAL A 17 6.51 35.28 -19.45
C VAL A 17 6.69 35.01 -17.96
N LYS A 18 6.78 36.07 -17.14
CA LYS A 18 6.86 35.93 -15.67
C LYS A 18 5.63 35.22 -15.09
N TYR A 19 4.44 35.58 -15.53
CA TYR A 19 3.20 34.93 -15.07
C TYR A 19 3.18 33.46 -15.48
N TRP A 20 3.50 33.16 -16.72
CA TRP A 20 3.53 31.79 -17.21
C TRP A 20 4.58 30.94 -16.47
N LEU A 21 5.75 31.54 -16.23
CA LEU A 21 6.81 30.87 -15.46
C LEU A 21 6.34 30.59 -14.02
N PHE A 22 5.66 31.55 -13.41
CA PHE A 22 5.12 31.40 -12.06
C PHE A 22 4.04 30.29 -12.00
N VAL A 23 3.13 30.29 -12.97
CA VAL A 23 2.10 29.25 -13.08
C VAL A 23 2.74 27.87 -13.28
N LEU A 24 3.72 27.78 -14.15
CA LEU A 24 4.44 26.53 -14.38
C LEU A 24 5.13 26.03 -13.10
N LEU A 25 5.79 26.94 -12.38
CA LEU A 25 6.43 26.61 -11.11
C LEU A 25 5.40 26.12 -10.08
N ALA A 26 4.27 26.81 -9.97
CA ALA A 26 3.19 26.42 -9.08
C ALA A 26 2.64 25.03 -9.43
N LEU A 27 2.45 24.75 -10.71
CA LEU A 27 2.00 23.42 -11.18
C LEU A 27 3.03 22.33 -10.85
N LEU A 28 4.32 22.60 -11.01
CA LEU A 28 5.37 21.66 -10.65
C LEU A 28 5.37 21.35 -9.15
N ILE A 29 5.23 22.37 -8.33
CA ILE A 29 5.16 22.20 -6.86
C ILE A 29 3.94 21.38 -6.47
N VAL A 30 2.78 21.69 -7.00
CA VAL A 30 1.53 20.96 -6.72
C VAL A 30 1.65 19.50 -7.18
N SER A 31 2.17 19.26 -8.38
CA SER A 31 2.42 17.92 -8.90
C SER A 31 3.36 17.14 -8.00
N PHE A 32 4.41 17.77 -7.53
CA PHE A 32 5.35 17.15 -6.61
C PHE A 32 4.69 16.77 -5.27
N ILE A 33 3.89 17.69 -4.72
CA ILE A 33 3.16 17.44 -3.46
C ILE A 33 2.19 16.29 -3.63
N VAL A 34 1.41 16.26 -4.72
CA VAL A 34 0.46 15.16 -4.99
C VAL A 34 1.20 13.84 -5.16
N PHE A 35 2.32 13.84 -5.86
CA PHE A 35 3.15 12.65 -6.06
C PHE A 35 3.68 12.12 -4.72
N GLN A 36 4.16 13.00 -3.86
CA GLN A 36 4.64 12.62 -2.52
C GLN A 36 3.49 12.13 -1.62
N ALA A 37 2.34 12.77 -1.72
CA ALA A 37 1.17 12.44 -0.91
C ALA A 37 0.51 11.13 -1.31
N ARG A 38 0.81 10.57 -2.48
CA ARG A 38 0.16 9.33 -2.95
C ARG A 38 0.33 8.16 -1.96
N PHE A 39 1.51 8.04 -1.37
CA PHE A 39 1.78 7.01 -0.38
C PHE A 39 1.01 7.23 0.92
N LEU A 40 0.78 8.50 1.26
CA LEU A 40 -0.04 8.86 2.40
C LEU A 40 -1.52 8.54 2.17
N ILE A 41 -2.00 8.73 0.94
CA ILE A 41 -3.39 8.49 0.58
C ILE A 41 -3.68 7.00 0.43
N MET A 42 -2.76 6.25 -0.17
CA MET A 42 -2.95 4.82 -0.45
C MET A 42 -2.92 3.95 0.80
N GLY A 43 -2.15 4.35 1.82
CA GLY A 43 -1.96 3.53 3.00
C GLY A 43 -1.17 2.25 2.75
N PRO A 44 -1.02 1.41 3.77
CA PRO A 44 -0.34 0.13 3.61
C PRO A 44 -1.20 -0.85 2.81
N GLN A 45 -0.56 -1.63 1.95
CA GLN A 45 -1.24 -2.61 1.09
C GLN A 45 -0.62 -3.98 1.27
N ILE A 46 -1.47 -4.98 1.43
CA ILE A 46 -1.08 -6.39 1.53
C ILE A 46 -1.83 -7.17 0.45
N THR A 47 -1.10 -8.01 -0.28
CA THR A 47 -1.68 -8.96 -1.23
C THR A 47 -1.17 -10.35 -0.90
N ILE A 48 -2.09 -11.30 -0.71
CA ILE A 48 -1.74 -12.70 -0.55
C ILE A 48 -1.70 -13.33 -1.94
N THR A 49 -0.54 -13.84 -2.34
CA THR A 49 -0.35 -14.45 -3.66
C THR A 49 -0.52 -15.95 -3.63
N ASP A 50 -0.18 -16.57 -2.50
CA ASP A 50 -0.31 -18.01 -2.32
C ASP A 50 -0.69 -18.29 -0.88
N ALA A 51 -1.84 -18.90 -0.70
CA ALA A 51 -2.31 -19.40 0.57
C ALA A 51 -3.12 -20.66 0.32
N PRO A 52 -3.05 -21.66 1.21
CA PRO A 52 -3.84 -22.87 1.05
C PRO A 52 -5.34 -22.56 1.05
N ASN A 53 -6.06 -23.22 0.18
CA ASN A 53 -7.51 -23.15 0.13
C ASN A 53 -8.10 -24.47 0.62
N GLY A 54 -9.17 -24.38 1.40
CA GLY A 54 -9.87 -25.55 1.91
C GLY A 54 -9.15 -26.25 3.05
N PRO A 55 -9.63 -27.45 3.44
CA PRO A 55 -9.02 -28.19 4.53
C PRO A 55 -7.60 -28.61 4.21
N GLN A 56 -6.71 -28.50 5.21
CA GLN A 56 -5.32 -28.87 5.11
C GLN A 56 -5.04 -30.12 5.93
N ASN A 57 -4.22 -31.00 5.37
CA ASN A 57 -3.77 -32.22 6.05
C ASN A 57 -2.41 -32.05 6.73
N GLU A 58 -1.72 -30.98 6.40
CA GLU A 58 -0.43 -30.63 6.98
C GLU A 58 -0.58 -29.54 8.01
N ARG A 59 0.09 -29.71 9.13
CA ARG A 59 0.06 -28.73 10.22
C ARG A 59 0.80 -27.46 9.87
N GLN A 60 1.89 -27.56 9.13
CA GLN A 60 2.67 -26.41 8.73
C GLN A 60 2.36 -26.04 7.30
N ILE A 61 1.96 -24.80 7.12
CA ILE A 61 1.70 -24.22 5.81
C ILE A 61 2.58 -23.00 5.60
N HIS A 62 2.73 -22.61 4.36
CA HIS A 62 3.38 -21.35 3.99
C HIS A 62 2.35 -20.37 3.46
N MET A 63 2.47 -19.13 3.92
CA MET A 63 1.69 -18.03 3.41
C MET A 63 2.62 -17.06 2.71
N LYS A 64 2.38 -16.85 1.43
CA LYS A 64 3.20 -15.98 0.59
C LYS A 64 2.38 -14.80 0.11
N GLY A 65 3.02 -13.68 0.02
CA GLY A 65 2.38 -12.49 -0.47
C GLY A 65 3.34 -11.35 -0.69
N ASN A 66 2.76 -10.20 -0.91
CA ASN A 66 3.48 -8.97 -1.16
C ASN A 66 2.87 -7.85 -0.34
N ALA A 67 3.72 -7.03 0.26
CA ALA A 67 3.29 -5.88 1.03
C ALA A 67 4.00 -4.63 0.52
N HIS A 68 3.22 -3.60 0.22
CA HIS A 68 3.71 -2.34 -0.29
C HIS A 68 3.36 -1.19 0.65
N ASN A 69 4.21 -0.17 0.65
CA ASN A 69 4.03 1.04 1.45
C ASN A 69 3.87 0.71 2.94
N ILE A 70 4.73 -0.16 3.44
CA ILE A 70 4.72 -0.60 4.83
C ILE A 70 6.04 -0.23 5.52
N ALA A 71 5.96 0.05 6.82
CA ALA A 71 7.12 0.13 7.70
C ALA A 71 7.25 -1.13 8.55
N ARG A 72 6.14 -1.76 8.89
CA ARG A 72 6.10 -2.96 9.74
C ARG A 72 5.02 -3.92 9.25
N LEU A 73 5.25 -5.20 9.46
CA LEU A 73 4.33 -6.27 9.10
C LEU A 73 4.29 -7.32 10.20
N TRP A 74 3.09 -7.77 10.54
CA TRP A 74 2.88 -8.81 11.56
C TRP A 74 1.99 -9.91 11.00
N LEU A 75 2.31 -11.14 11.38
CA LEU A 75 1.44 -12.30 11.18
C LEU A 75 1.06 -12.85 12.56
N ASN A 76 -0.23 -12.78 12.91
CA ASN A 76 -0.74 -13.17 14.23
C ASN A 76 0.05 -12.52 15.38
N ASP A 77 0.27 -11.20 15.27
CA ASP A 77 1.01 -10.38 16.24
C ASP A 77 2.51 -10.71 16.34
N ARG A 78 3.01 -11.58 15.49
CA ARG A 78 4.44 -11.86 15.39
C ARG A 78 5.04 -11.02 14.25
N PRO A 79 6.09 -10.23 14.51
CA PRO A 79 6.72 -9.47 13.43
C PRO A 79 7.30 -10.40 12.37
N ILE A 80 7.05 -10.06 11.12
CA ILE A 80 7.64 -10.73 9.96
C ILE A 80 8.29 -9.71 9.06
N TYR A 81 9.14 -10.19 8.15
CA TYR A 81 9.95 -9.33 7.32
C TYR A 81 9.69 -9.62 5.85
N THR A 82 9.84 -8.58 5.03
CA THR A 82 9.74 -8.66 3.59
C THR A 82 11.14 -8.51 2.98
N ASP A 83 11.28 -8.98 1.74
CA ASP A 83 12.48 -8.72 0.96
C ASP A 83 12.46 -7.30 0.35
N ALA A 84 13.46 -6.98 -0.46
CA ALA A 84 13.57 -5.66 -1.09
C ALA A 84 12.40 -5.33 -2.03
N LYS A 85 11.71 -6.36 -2.54
CA LYS A 85 10.54 -6.21 -3.42
C LYS A 85 9.22 -6.17 -2.66
N GLY A 86 9.27 -6.36 -1.35
CA GLY A 86 8.07 -6.43 -0.51
C GLY A 86 7.46 -7.81 -0.42
N ASP A 87 8.09 -8.83 -0.96
CA ASP A 87 7.60 -10.21 -0.89
C ASP A 87 7.90 -10.83 0.47
N PHE A 88 6.94 -11.59 0.99
CA PHE A 88 7.11 -12.36 2.21
C PHE A 88 6.69 -13.80 2.00
N ASP A 89 7.34 -14.70 2.74
CA ASP A 89 7.03 -16.13 2.80
C ASP A 89 7.19 -16.58 4.24
N GLU A 90 6.07 -16.83 4.91
CA GLU A 90 6.08 -17.20 6.31
C GLU A 90 5.42 -18.54 6.54
N ALA A 91 6.06 -19.34 7.39
CA ALA A 91 5.49 -20.60 7.85
C ALA A 91 4.51 -20.34 9.00
N LEU A 92 3.37 -20.98 8.94
CA LEU A 92 2.34 -20.92 9.96
C LEU A 92 2.01 -22.33 10.41
N VAL A 93 2.02 -22.55 11.71
CA VAL A 93 1.63 -23.82 12.30
C VAL A 93 0.15 -23.75 12.65
N LEU A 94 -0.64 -24.67 12.09
CA LEU A 94 -2.08 -24.73 12.31
C LEU A 94 -2.40 -25.54 13.55
N GLU A 95 -3.43 -25.11 14.27
CA GLU A 95 -4.04 -25.89 15.33
C GLU A 95 -5.15 -26.78 14.75
N ASN A 96 -5.52 -27.81 15.49
CA ASN A 96 -6.60 -28.69 15.07
C ASN A 96 -7.89 -27.89 14.91
N GLY A 97 -8.54 -28.08 13.77
CA GLY A 97 -9.77 -27.40 13.44
C GLY A 97 -9.54 -26.06 12.77
N TYR A 98 -10.00 -25.02 13.38
CA TYR A 98 -10.13 -23.71 12.76
C TYR A 98 -9.06 -22.75 13.26
N THR A 99 -8.33 -22.15 12.33
CA THR A 99 -7.29 -21.16 12.63
C THR A 99 -7.51 -19.93 11.76
N ILE A 100 -7.43 -18.75 12.37
CA ILE A 100 -7.47 -17.48 11.65
C ILE A 100 -6.04 -16.93 11.57
N ALA A 101 -5.56 -16.74 10.36
CA ALA A 101 -4.29 -16.07 10.10
C ALA A 101 -4.57 -14.61 9.78
N THR A 102 -4.04 -13.71 10.59
CA THR A 102 -4.23 -12.26 10.42
C THR A 102 -2.91 -11.61 10.08
N LEU A 103 -2.84 -11.00 8.91
CA LEU A 103 -1.74 -10.14 8.50
C LEU A 103 -2.11 -8.70 8.81
N ARG A 104 -1.23 -8.00 9.51
CA ARG A 104 -1.40 -6.58 9.83
C ARG A 104 -0.16 -5.83 9.37
N ALA A 105 -0.38 -4.76 8.63
CA ALA A 105 0.68 -3.89 8.15
C ALA A 105 0.46 -2.47 8.65
N GLU A 106 1.54 -1.78 8.94
CA GLU A 106 1.54 -0.39 9.36
C GLU A 106 2.50 0.39 8.48
N ASP A 107 2.10 1.58 8.04
CA ASP A 107 2.95 2.47 7.25
C ASP A 107 3.77 3.39 8.15
N ARG A 108 4.55 4.28 7.52
CA ARG A 108 5.39 5.25 8.24
C ARG A 108 4.57 6.27 9.03
N TYR A 109 3.32 6.44 8.68
CA TYR A 109 2.43 7.45 9.24
C TYR A 109 1.51 6.90 10.32
N GLY A 110 1.72 5.63 10.72
CA GLY A 110 0.93 4.97 11.74
C GLY A 110 -0.39 4.41 11.29
N ARG A 111 -0.70 4.46 9.99
CA ARG A 111 -1.90 3.83 9.46
C ARG A 111 -1.70 2.34 9.33
N SER A 112 -2.74 1.57 9.63
CA SER A 112 -2.67 0.13 9.57
C SER A 112 -3.77 -0.45 8.70
N THR A 113 -3.48 -1.62 8.13
CA THR A 113 -4.46 -2.46 7.46
C THR A 113 -4.30 -3.89 7.94
N ALA A 114 -5.38 -4.63 7.96
CA ALA A 114 -5.37 -6.02 8.36
C ALA A 114 -6.11 -6.87 7.32
N LEU A 115 -5.57 -8.05 7.07
CA LEU A 115 -6.15 -9.03 6.16
C LEU A 115 -6.16 -10.38 6.87
N SER A 116 -7.33 -11.00 6.99
CA SER A 116 -7.49 -12.26 7.67
C SER A 116 -7.85 -13.37 6.68
N ARG A 117 -7.30 -14.55 6.93
CA ARG A 117 -7.62 -15.77 6.20
C ARG A 117 -8.00 -16.87 7.19
N GLU A 118 -9.07 -17.55 6.88
CA GLU A 118 -9.54 -18.69 7.64
C GLU A 118 -8.91 -19.96 7.09
N LEU A 119 -8.35 -20.75 7.97
CA LEU A 119 -7.66 -21.99 7.63
C LEU A 119 -8.23 -23.12 8.48
N VAL A 120 -8.44 -24.26 7.86
CA VAL A 120 -8.94 -25.46 8.53
C VAL A 120 -7.89 -26.55 8.42
N TYR A 121 -7.46 -27.08 9.56
CA TYR A 121 -6.57 -28.21 9.64
C TYR A 121 -7.34 -29.44 10.08
N VAL A 122 -7.35 -30.45 9.24
CA VAL A 122 -7.95 -31.75 9.55
C VAL A 122 -6.83 -32.79 9.55
N PRO A 123 -6.38 -33.25 10.74
CA PRO A 123 -5.37 -34.29 10.78
C PRO A 123 -5.83 -35.57 10.09
N ALA A 124 -4.90 -36.27 9.44
CA ALA A 124 -5.21 -37.51 8.76
C ALA A 124 -5.82 -38.55 9.70
N SER A 125 -5.49 -38.49 10.99
CA SER A 125 -6.04 -39.40 12.00
C SER A 125 -7.54 -39.20 12.25
N LEU A 126 -8.12 -38.05 11.87
CA LEU A 126 -9.55 -37.79 12.00
C LEU A 126 -10.33 -38.20 10.74
N ILE A 127 -9.66 -38.48 9.64
CA ILE A 127 -10.28 -38.86 8.36
C ILE A 127 -10.42 -40.37 8.23
N THR A 128 -9.59 -41.15 8.90
CA THR A 128 -9.65 -42.61 8.91
C THR A 128 -10.70 -43.09 9.90
N ASN A 129 -11.75 -43.65 9.40
CA ASN A 129 -12.73 -44.43 10.19
C ASN A 129 -12.16 -45.78 10.60
#